data_def063f83bc2a60b412391aa0c8462c2
#
_entry.id   def063f83bc2a60b412391aa0c8462c2
#
_cell.length_a   1.000
_cell.length_b   1.000
_cell.length_c   1.000
_cell.angle_alpha   90.00
_cell.angle_beta   90.00
_cell.angle_gamma   90.00
#
_symmetry.space_group_name_H-M   'P 1'
#
loop_
_entity.id
_entity.type
_entity.pdbx_description
1 polymer ?
#
loop_
_entity_poly.entity_id
_entity_poly.type
_entity_poly.pdbx_seq_one_letter_code
_entity_poly.pdbx_strand_id
1 'polypeptide(L)'
;MSPKLTVLKYGDTVFGENYLFRGGSKDKLLPITFCIYLIETEDRKILVDAGCDDGSGFPMSVFRTPVEVLSDIDIKPEDITDVIIT
;
A
#
# COMPACT_ATOMS: atom_id res chain seq x y z
N MET A 1 21.34 -14.21 6.56
CA MET A 1 20.26 -14.18 5.55
C MET A 1 20.06 -12.75 5.06
N SER A 2 19.94 -12.58 3.76
CA SER A 2 19.69 -11.25 3.21
C SER A 2 18.25 -10.81 3.46
N PRO A 3 18.01 -9.53 3.76
CA PRO A 3 16.64 -9.03 3.87
C PRO A 3 15.86 -9.22 2.57
N LYS A 4 14.58 -9.45 2.70
CA LYS A 4 13.67 -9.60 1.57
C LYS A 4 12.67 -8.46 1.58
N LEU A 5 12.53 -7.78 0.45
CA LEU A 5 11.53 -6.73 0.26
C LEU A 5 10.42 -7.25 -0.65
N THR A 6 9.18 -7.15 -0.18
CA THR A 6 8.01 -7.50 -0.96
C THR A 6 7.14 -6.26 -1.12
N VAL A 7 6.71 -5.98 -2.35
CA VAL A 7 5.80 -4.87 -2.66
C VAL A 7 4.41 -5.45 -2.85
N LEU A 8 3.44 -4.94 -2.08
CA LEU A 8 2.08 -5.45 -2.09
C LEU A 8 1.12 -4.34 -2.51
N LYS A 9 0.46 -4.54 -3.64
CA LYS A 9 -0.54 -3.61 -4.13
C LYS A 9 -1.84 -3.83 -3.38
N TYR A 10 -2.45 -2.75 -2.86
CA TYR A 10 -3.73 -2.87 -2.17
C TYR A 10 -4.85 -2.05 -2.80
N GLY A 11 -4.59 -1.23 -3.79
CA GLY A 11 -5.66 -0.50 -4.46
C GLY A 11 -5.20 0.28 -5.67
N ASP A 12 -6.14 0.58 -6.54
CA ASP A 12 -5.94 1.43 -7.71
C ASP A 12 -6.97 2.55 -7.70
N THR A 13 -6.56 3.73 -8.12
CA THR A 13 -7.46 4.86 -8.32
C THR A 13 -6.95 5.74 -9.45
N VAL A 14 -7.69 6.80 -9.74
CA VAL A 14 -7.30 7.80 -10.71
C VAL A 14 -7.46 9.15 -10.06
N PHE A 15 -6.40 9.95 -10.08
CA PHE A 15 -6.43 11.33 -9.58
C PHE A 15 -6.27 12.31 -10.74
N GLY A 16 -6.92 13.47 -10.61
CA GLY A 16 -6.62 14.60 -11.48
C GLY A 16 -5.17 15.06 -11.24
N GLU A 17 -4.51 15.53 -12.29
CA GLU A 17 -3.14 16.01 -12.21
C GLU A 17 -2.99 17.11 -11.15
N ASN A 18 -4.03 17.91 -10.94
CA ASN A 18 -4.04 19.00 -9.96
C ASN A 18 -3.93 18.53 -8.52
N TYR A 19 -4.22 17.26 -8.22
CA TYR A 19 -4.04 16.70 -6.88
C TYR A 19 -2.59 16.36 -6.57
N LEU A 20 -1.81 16.07 -7.61
CA LEU A 20 -0.45 15.59 -7.47
C LEU A 20 0.58 16.69 -7.73
N PHE A 21 0.26 17.63 -8.62
CA PHE A 21 1.19 18.67 -9.03
C PHE A 21 0.55 20.04 -8.95
N ARG A 22 1.25 21.00 -8.34
CA ARG A 22 0.83 22.39 -8.36
C ARG A 22 0.76 22.88 -9.79
N GLY A 23 -0.36 23.50 -10.18
CA GLY A 23 -0.55 23.95 -11.55
C GLY A 23 -0.99 22.87 -12.53
N GLY A 24 -1.22 21.66 -12.04
CA GLY A 24 -1.72 20.58 -12.87
C GLY A 24 -3.17 20.79 -13.30
N SER A 25 -3.56 20.12 -14.38
CA SER A 25 -4.92 20.19 -14.92
C SER A 25 -5.86 19.25 -14.17
N LYS A 26 -7.06 19.73 -13.82
CA LYS A 26 -8.09 18.87 -13.24
C LYS A 26 -8.69 17.91 -14.28
N ASP A 27 -8.51 18.20 -15.56
CA ASP A 27 -9.06 17.37 -16.64
C ASP A 27 -8.13 16.26 -17.07
N LYS A 28 -6.85 16.34 -16.69
CA LYS A 28 -5.88 15.28 -16.98
C LYS A 28 -5.86 14.29 -15.82
N LEU A 29 -6.21 13.03 -16.09
CA LEU A 29 -6.32 12.00 -15.09
C LEU A 29 -5.06 11.11 -15.11
N LEU A 30 -4.56 10.78 -13.91
CA LEU A 30 -3.38 9.94 -13.74
C LEU A 30 -3.75 8.70 -12.95
N PRO A 31 -3.35 7.52 -13.43
CA PRO A 31 -3.57 6.29 -12.65
C PRO A 31 -2.62 6.24 -11.48
N ILE A 32 -3.14 5.87 -10.31
CA ILE A 32 -2.38 5.76 -9.07
C ILE A 32 -2.55 4.35 -8.52
N THR A 33 -1.43 3.73 -8.18
CA THR A 33 -1.43 2.43 -7.52
C THR A 33 -0.94 2.61 -6.09
N PHE A 34 -1.72 2.12 -5.14
CA PHE A 34 -1.35 2.14 -3.72
C PHE A 34 -0.71 0.83 -3.33
N CYS A 35 0.44 0.92 -2.68
CA CYS A 35 1.21 -0.25 -2.25
C CYS A 35 1.61 -0.14 -0.80
N ILE A 36 1.76 -1.28 -0.15
CA ILE A 36 2.47 -1.40 1.11
C ILE A 36 3.72 -2.24 0.87
N TYR A 37 4.69 -2.12 1.76
CA TYR A 37 5.95 -2.81 1.62
C TYR A 37 6.20 -3.68 2.83
N LEU A 38 6.67 -4.90 2.60
CA LEU A 38 7.04 -5.81 3.67
C LEU A 38 8.54 -6.10 3.58
N ILE A 39 9.25 -5.82 4.67
CA ILE A 39 10.68 -6.12 4.78
C ILE A 39 10.82 -7.27 5.77
N GLU A 40 11.39 -8.37 5.31
CA GLU A 40 11.60 -9.55 6.14
C GLU A 40 13.09 -9.74 6.40
N THR A 41 13.44 -9.88 7.66
CA THR A 41 14.77 -10.26 8.12
C THR A 41 14.66 -11.60 8.85
N GLU A 42 15.75 -12.09 9.43
CA GLU A 42 15.72 -13.38 10.14
C GLU A 42 14.72 -13.39 11.30
N ASP A 43 14.58 -12.26 12.00
CA ASP A 43 13.78 -12.18 13.22
C ASP A 43 12.70 -11.10 13.18
N ARG A 44 12.55 -10.39 12.07
CA ARG A 44 11.59 -9.29 11.97
C ARG A 44 10.79 -9.33 10.69
N LYS A 45 9.55 -8.89 10.78
CA LYS A 45 8.67 -8.61 9.65
C LYS A 45 8.17 -7.19 9.81
N ILE A 46 8.71 -6.28 9.00
CA ILE A 46 8.49 -4.85 9.11
C ILE A 46 7.55 -4.40 7.99
N LEU A 47 6.40 -3.87 8.38
CA LEU A 47 5.42 -3.37 7.43
C LEU A 47 5.60 -1.85 7.28
N VAL A 48 5.79 -1.38 6.05
CA VAL A 48 5.92 0.04 5.75
C VAL A 48 4.65 0.49 5.03
N ASP A 49 4.01 1.54 5.53
CA ASP A 49 2.72 2.04 5.06
C ASP A 49 1.64 0.96 5.19
N ALA A 50 0.95 0.95 6.31
CA ALA A 50 0.03 -0.13 6.66
C ALA A 50 -1.23 -0.22 5.79
N GLY A 51 -1.43 0.70 4.84
CA GLY A 51 -2.62 0.73 4.02
C GLY A 51 -3.80 1.34 4.77
N CYS A 52 -5.00 0.98 4.37
CA CYS A 52 -6.21 1.45 5.03
C CYS A 52 -7.28 0.36 5.03
N ASP A 53 -8.23 0.48 5.96
CA ASP A 53 -9.29 -0.52 6.11
C ASP A 53 -10.44 -0.30 5.13
N ASP A 54 -10.57 0.92 4.61
CA ASP A 54 -11.58 1.27 3.62
C ASP A 54 -10.90 2.07 2.50
N GLY A 55 -11.66 2.51 1.55
CA GLY A 55 -11.13 3.26 0.42
C GLY A 55 -10.63 4.66 0.76
N SER A 56 -10.51 5.03 2.03
CA SER A 56 -10.03 6.35 2.49
C SER A 56 -10.78 7.52 1.86
N GLY A 57 -12.03 7.32 1.47
CA GLY A 57 -12.82 8.34 0.79
C GLY A 57 -12.51 8.52 -0.69
N PHE A 58 -11.53 7.77 -1.22
CA PHE A 58 -11.22 7.79 -2.65
C PHE A 58 -11.95 6.66 -3.37
N PRO A 59 -12.46 6.90 -4.58
CA PRO A 59 -12.94 5.79 -5.39
C PRO A 59 -11.77 4.93 -5.84
N MET A 60 -11.76 3.66 -5.43
CA MET A 60 -10.74 2.70 -5.82
C MET A 60 -11.38 1.59 -6.63
N SER A 61 -10.79 1.26 -7.78
CA SER A 61 -11.31 0.21 -8.65
C SER A 61 -11.02 -1.17 -8.11
N VAL A 62 -9.87 -1.36 -7.47
CA VAL A 62 -9.48 -2.61 -6.82
C VAL A 62 -8.96 -2.24 -5.45
N PHE A 63 -9.71 -2.62 -4.41
CA PHE A 63 -9.31 -2.31 -3.05
C PHE A 63 -9.25 -3.59 -2.21
N ARG A 64 -8.15 -3.75 -1.48
CA ARG A 64 -7.97 -4.86 -0.56
C ARG A 64 -7.41 -4.34 0.76
N THR A 65 -7.86 -4.91 1.86
CA THR A 65 -7.33 -4.53 3.17
C THR A 65 -5.91 -5.06 3.36
N PRO A 66 -5.13 -4.48 4.27
CA PRO A 66 -3.79 -5.00 4.57
C PRO A 66 -3.79 -6.47 4.95
N VAL A 67 -4.78 -6.91 5.71
CA VAL A 67 -4.90 -8.31 6.12
C VAL A 67 -5.07 -9.21 4.90
N GLU A 68 -5.90 -8.79 3.95
CA GLU A 68 -6.13 -9.57 2.73
C GLU A 68 -4.87 -9.70 1.88
N VAL A 69 -4.15 -8.59 1.63
CA VAL A 69 -2.94 -8.66 0.79
C VAL A 69 -1.82 -9.43 1.48
N LEU A 70 -1.70 -9.35 2.79
CA LEU A 70 -0.71 -10.14 3.53
C LEU A 70 -1.06 -11.62 3.50
N SER A 71 -2.34 -11.98 3.52
CA SER A 71 -2.75 -13.38 3.47
C SER A 71 -2.38 -14.05 2.15
N ASP A 72 -2.26 -13.30 1.06
CA ASP A 72 -1.81 -13.83 -0.23
C ASP A 72 -0.40 -14.41 -0.17
N ILE A 73 0.41 -13.98 0.79
CA ILE A 73 1.78 -14.46 0.98
C ILE A 73 1.93 -15.19 2.31
N ASP A 74 0.82 -15.69 2.87
CA ASP A 74 0.77 -16.46 4.12
C ASP A 74 1.32 -15.70 5.32
N ILE A 75 1.12 -14.39 5.38
CA ILE A 75 1.50 -13.55 6.52
C ILE A 75 0.24 -13.16 7.28
N LYS A 76 0.22 -13.40 8.58
CA LYS A 76 -0.88 -13.02 9.47
C LYS A 76 -0.51 -11.71 10.18
N PRO A 77 -1.52 -10.92 10.62
CA PRO A 77 -1.23 -9.69 11.35
C PRO A 77 -0.31 -9.87 12.56
N GLU A 78 -0.47 -10.97 13.29
CA GLU A 78 0.35 -11.27 14.46
C GLU A 78 1.80 -11.61 14.11
N ASP A 79 2.12 -11.87 12.84
CA ASP A 79 3.50 -12.12 12.39
C ASP A 79 4.29 -10.82 12.22
N ILE A 80 3.60 -9.68 12.11
CA ILE A 80 4.25 -8.38 11.93
C ILE A 80 4.89 -7.95 13.24
N THR A 81 6.18 -7.63 13.20
CA THR A 81 6.93 -7.20 14.39
C THR A 81 7.01 -5.70 14.54
N ASP A 82 7.04 -4.97 13.41
CA ASP A 82 7.22 -3.52 13.39
C ASP A 82 6.35 -2.91 12.30
N VAL A 83 5.85 -1.70 12.55
CA VAL A 83 5.11 -0.93 11.54
C VAL A 83 5.73 0.45 11.44
N ILE A 84 6.03 0.88 10.21
CA ILE A 84 6.55 2.21 9.91
C ILE A 84 5.50 2.95 9.10
N ILE A 85 5.06 4.08 9.61
CA ILE A 85 4.09 4.94 8.91
C ILE A 85 4.85 6.15 8.37
N THR A 86 4.67 6.44 7.11
CA THR A 86 5.33 7.58 6.45
C THR A 86 4.35 8.67 6.05
#